data_89335ac3983ab355d8a2c2e65b527470
#
_entry.id   89335ac3983ab355d8a2c2e65b527470
#
_cell.length_a   1.000
_cell.length_b   1.000
_cell.length_c   1.000
_cell.angle_alpha   90.00
_cell.angle_beta   90.00
_cell.angle_gamma   90.00
#
_symmetry.space_group_name_H-M   'P 1'
#
loop_
_entity.id
_entity.type
_entity.pdbx_description
1 polymer ?
#
loop_
_entity_poly.entity_id
_entity_poly.type
_entity_poly.pdbx_seq_one_letter_code
_entity_poly.pdbx_strand_id
1 'polypeptide(L)'
;MKTQFTTLFLWLSLMMILMMTSCNRLLDEKSDLRLATPITLEDNQALLDKYNDVITNFAASGMVGSDDYYISDANFNALMYEEDKRLYTWQPDHVATPKSAGNDWYYCYKAIYISNSVLYNLDTYQIPDAANVRGQALVFRAARFLDAAQIWCLAYNKTTADTDLGLPLRLNPDMSTPSKRSTLQETYVQILSDLHEAVDLLPVQQAAATRPSKISALAYLARTYLYMGDYEKALEYATKTLALKNELMDFNSLNPAVSFPIKDLNTEVLLRTSMYINLAIYSPIIRVPVDLYQSYSDHDLRKSIYFKINPDGEIIFRGNYTGGSSGKLVGAATDEIYLIAAEANAQLNKVPEAMNVLNQLLVTRWQNGTFINLTAATKDAALTVIAKERQKELLFRGIRWADLKRYNRDGANITLTKTVNGKTYTLPPNDLRYAVAIPEEIIKLSGIQQNIR
;
A
#
# COMPACT_ATOMS: atom_id res chain seq x y z
N MET A 1 22.62 -35.08 -73.62
CA MET A 1 21.48 -34.24 -73.08
C MET A 1 20.93 -34.73 -71.74
N LYS A 2 20.81 -36.03 -71.49
CA LYS A 2 20.25 -36.57 -70.24
C LYS A 2 21.13 -36.29 -69.00
N THR A 3 22.47 -36.31 -69.13
CA THR A 3 23.40 -36.08 -68.02
C THR A 3 23.50 -34.62 -67.55
N GLN A 4 23.24 -33.65 -68.39
CA GLN A 4 23.24 -32.23 -68.03
C GLN A 4 21.94 -31.80 -67.25
N PHE A 5 20.84 -32.48 -67.50
CA PHE A 5 19.57 -32.24 -66.81
C PHE A 5 19.62 -32.77 -65.40
N THR A 6 20.28 -33.89 -65.13
CA THR A 6 20.39 -34.47 -63.78
C THR A 6 21.34 -33.67 -62.89
N THR A 7 22.42 -33.12 -63.45
CA THR A 7 23.33 -32.24 -62.66
C THR A 7 22.67 -30.88 -62.34
N LEU A 8 21.90 -30.32 -63.25
CA LEU A 8 21.16 -29.07 -62.99
C LEU A 8 20.10 -29.26 -61.89
N PHE A 9 19.39 -30.39 -61.91
CA PHE A 9 18.37 -30.70 -60.87
C PHE A 9 18.99 -30.94 -59.49
N LEU A 10 20.19 -31.56 -59.41
CA LEU A 10 20.93 -31.73 -58.17
C LEU A 10 21.42 -30.38 -57.60
N TRP A 11 21.88 -29.47 -58.44
CA TRP A 11 22.28 -28.13 -58.00
C TRP A 11 21.09 -27.28 -57.54
N LEU A 12 19.92 -27.36 -58.18
CA LEU A 12 18.72 -26.68 -57.75
C LEU A 12 18.20 -27.24 -56.41
N SER A 13 18.21 -28.56 -56.22
CA SER A 13 17.76 -29.17 -54.93
C SER A 13 18.72 -28.83 -53.76
N LEU A 14 20.01 -28.77 -54.04
CA LEU A 14 21.01 -28.39 -53.01
C LEU A 14 20.88 -26.91 -52.65
N MET A 15 20.59 -26.04 -53.61
CA MET A 15 20.31 -24.60 -53.35
C MET A 15 19.01 -24.37 -52.62
N MET A 16 18.00 -25.22 -52.81
CA MET A 16 16.71 -25.14 -52.07
C MET A 16 16.83 -25.60 -50.65
N ILE A 17 17.71 -26.59 -50.34
CA ILE A 17 18.01 -27.04 -48.98
C ILE A 17 18.82 -26.00 -48.21
N LEU A 18 19.74 -25.27 -48.86
CA LEU A 18 20.49 -24.17 -48.24
C LEU A 18 19.62 -22.92 -47.89
N MET A 19 18.50 -22.74 -48.57
CA MET A 19 17.58 -21.65 -48.26
C MET A 19 16.66 -21.92 -47.04
N MET A 20 16.54 -23.17 -46.58
CA MET A 20 15.72 -23.52 -45.42
C MET A 20 16.42 -23.33 -44.06
N THR A 21 17.73 -23.07 -44.03
CA THR A 21 18.47 -22.88 -42.77
C THR A 21 18.63 -21.41 -42.34
N SER A 22 18.11 -20.45 -43.14
CA SER A 22 18.37 -19.02 -42.94
C SER A 22 17.26 -18.24 -42.17
N CYS A 23 16.17 -18.88 -41.78
CA CYS A 23 15.01 -18.12 -41.25
C CYS A 23 14.91 -18.02 -39.74
N ASN A 24 15.69 -18.76 -38.94
CA ASN A 24 15.53 -18.73 -37.49
C ASN A 24 16.10 -17.45 -36.84
N ARG A 25 17.13 -16.84 -37.41
CA ARG A 25 17.72 -15.59 -36.86
C ARG A 25 16.87 -14.34 -37.13
N LEU A 26 16.09 -14.31 -38.21
CA LEU A 26 15.21 -13.15 -38.52
C LEU A 26 13.92 -13.15 -37.71
N LEU A 27 13.48 -14.31 -37.22
CA LEU A 27 12.31 -14.44 -36.34
C LEU A 27 12.63 -14.09 -34.89
N ASP A 28 13.91 -14.16 -34.51
CA ASP A 28 14.39 -13.80 -33.16
C ASP A 28 14.78 -12.30 -33.04
N GLU A 29 14.92 -11.60 -34.16
CA GLU A 29 15.18 -10.16 -34.13
C GLU A 29 13.88 -9.41 -33.78
N LYS A 30 13.79 -8.96 -32.54
CA LYS A 30 12.68 -8.15 -32.09
C LYS A 30 12.66 -6.83 -32.83
N SER A 31 11.52 -6.51 -33.41
CA SER A 31 11.27 -5.28 -34.17
C SER A 31 11.37 -3.98 -33.35
N ASP A 32 11.53 -4.08 -32.04
CA ASP A 32 11.77 -2.97 -31.12
C ASP A 32 12.74 -3.39 -30.00
N LEU A 33 13.91 -2.74 -29.93
CA LEU A 33 14.89 -2.94 -28.87
C LEU A 33 14.34 -2.66 -27.46
N ARG A 34 13.19 -1.97 -27.36
CA ARG A 34 12.45 -1.75 -26.12
C ARG A 34 11.67 -2.97 -25.65
N LEU A 35 11.52 -4.00 -26.49
CA LEU A 35 10.87 -5.28 -26.18
C LEU A 35 11.87 -6.38 -25.79
N ALA A 36 12.91 -6.03 -25.03
CA ALA A 36 13.83 -7.03 -24.50
C ALA A 36 13.08 -8.00 -23.57
N THR A 37 13.27 -9.32 -23.77
CA THR A 37 12.78 -10.30 -22.80
C THR A 37 13.69 -10.22 -21.58
N PRO A 38 13.18 -10.03 -20.37
CA PRO A 38 13.99 -9.90 -19.17
C PRO A 38 14.49 -11.29 -18.72
N ILE A 39 15.60 -11.72 -19.30
CA ILE A 39 16.22 -13.03 -19.08
C ILE A 39 17.40 -13.00 -18.12
N THR A 40 17.82 -11.83 -17.67
CA THR A 40 18.88 -11.66 -16.67
C THR A 40 18.34 -11.25 -15.30
N LEU A 41 19.18 -11.41 -14.26
CA LEU A 41 18.84 -10.96 -12.92
C LEU A 41 18.64 -9.43 -12.86
N GLU A 42 19.52 -8.70 -13.57
CA GLU A 42 19.51 -7.24 -13.67
C GLU A 42 18.23 -6.73 -14.36
N ASP A 43 17.78 -7.37 -15.42
CA ASP A 43 16.54 -7.02 -16.11
C ASP A 43 15.32 -7.15 -15.17
N ASN A 44 15.28 -8.25 -14.41
CA ASN A 44 14.19 -8.51 -13.48
C ASN A 44 14.25 -7.58 -12.26
N GLN A 45 15.44 -7.23 -11.76
CA GLN A 45 15.59 -6.19 -10.76
C GLN A 45 15.12 -4.82 -11.29
N ALA A 46 15.48 -4.47 -12.53
CA ALA A 46 15.05 -3.21 -13.16
C ALA A 46 13.53 -3.12 -13.33
N LEU A 47 12.83 -4.25 -13.53
CA LEU A 47 11.36 -4.29 -13.53
C LEU A 47 10.79 -3.90 -12.16
N LEU A 48 11.37 -4.40 -11.06
CA LEU A 48 10.93 -4.07 -9.70
C LEU A 48 11.31 -2.65 -9.29
N ASP A 49 12.39 -2.11 -9.81
CA ASP A 49 12.85 -0.74 -9.55
C ASP A 49 12.05 0.33 -10.33
N LYS A 50 11.04 -0.07 -11.14
CA LYS A 50 10.17 0.89 -11.86
C LYS A 50 9.40 1.75 -10.87
N TYR A 51 9.89 2.98 -10.68
CA TYR A 51 9.39 3.91 -9.69
C TYR A 51 7.89 4.16 -9.80
N ASN A 52 7.40 4.52 -10.99
CA ASN A 52 6.01 4.87 -11.20
C ASN A 52 5.05 3.66 -11.25
N ASP A 53 5.56 2.47 -11.49
CA ASP A 53 4.72 1.28 -11.70
C ASP A 53 4.66 0.37 -10.47
N VAL A 54 5.76 0.28 -9.71
CA VAL A 54 5.91 -0.67 -8.59
C VAL A 54 6.03 0.07 -7.25
N ILE A 55 6.90 1.08 -7.16
CA ILE A 55 7.25 1.74 -5.89
C ILE A 55 6.20 2.79 -5.49
N THR A 56 5.59 3.47 -6.46
CA THR A 56 4.56 4.49 -6.23
C THR A 56 3.18 4.03 -6.70
N ASN A 57 2.20 4.91 -6.65
CA ASN A 57 0.84 4.66 -7.12
C ASN A 57 0.12 3.52 -6.35
N PHE A 58 0.34 3.43 -5.04
CA PHE A 58 -0.55 2.70 -4.13
C PHE A 58 -1.91 3.39 -4.07
N ALA A 59 -2.95 2.65 -3.70
CA ALA A 59 -4.31 3.15 -3.76
C ALA A 59 -4.53 4.35 -2.81
N ALA A 60 -5.18 5.38 -3.31
CA ALA A 60 -5.52 6.59 -2.58
C ALA A 60 -6.97 6.60 -2.07
N SER A 61 -7.82 5.73 -2.62
CA SER A 61 -9.27 5.70 -2.37
C SER A 61 -9.64 5.59 -0.89
N GLY A 62 -8.88 4.81 -0.10
CA GLY A 62 -9.11 4.71 1.34
C GLY A 62 -8.87 6.04 2.07
N MET A 63 -7.83 6.77 1.68
CA MET A 63 -7.57 8.09 2.26
C MET A 63 -8.63 9.10 1.84
N VAL A 64 -9.11 9.05 0.58
CA VAL A 64 -10.21 9.93 0.12
C VAL A 64 -11.46 9.72 0.98
N GLY A 65 -11.77 8.47 1.35
CA GLY A 65 -12.91 8.12 2.21
C GLY A 65 -12.70 8.41 3.70
N SER A 66 -11.48 8.66 4.18
CA SER A 66 -11.18 8.80 5.61
C SER A 66 -11.64 10.12 6.22
N ASP A 67 -11.53 10.20 7.54
CA ASP A 67 -11.86 11.37 8.38
C ASP A 67 -10.64 12.22 8.75
N ASP A 68 -9.48 11.94 8.16
CA ASP A 68 -8.22 12.65 8.44
C ASP A 68 -8.24 14.10 7.94
N TYR A 69 -9.16 14.46 7.04
CA TYR A 69 -9.20 15.76 6.39
C TYR A 69 -10.59 16.15 5.90
N TYR A 70 -10.73 17.41 5.56
CA TYR A 70 -11.88 17.94 4.81
C TYR A 70 -11.41 18.81 3.64
N ILE A 71 -12.31 19.07 2.69
CA ILE A 71 -12.12 20.06 1.62
C ILE A 71 -13.29 21.05 1.65
N SER A 72 -13.05 22.31 1.27
CA SER A 72 -14.09 23.33 1.17
C SER A 72 -15.09 23.01 0.06
N ASP A 73 -16.30 23.58 0.15
CA ASP A 73 -17.34 23.45 -0.90
C ASP A 73 -16.81 23.88 -2.27
N ALA A 74 -16.04 24.98 -2.32
CA ALA A 74 -15.43 25.45 -3.56
C ALA A 74 -14.46 24.42 -4.16
N ASN A 75 -13.58 23.83 -3.34
CA ASN A 75 -12.63 22.81 -3.78
C ASN A 75 -13.35 21.52 -4.16
N PHE A 76 -14.38 21.11 -3.43
CA PHE A 76 -15.20 19.95 -3.80
C PHE A 76 -15.88 20.13 -5.15
N ASN A 77 -16.50 21.30 -5.37
CA ASN A 77 -17.16 21.60 -6.64
C ASN A 77 -16.18 21.64 -7.81
N ALA A 78 -14.94 22.06 -7.57
CA ALA A 78 -13.87 22.14 -8.55
C ALA A 78 -13.19 20.79 -8.85
N LEU A 79 -13.48 19.71 -8.09
CA LEU A 79 -12.95 18.38 -8.40
C LEU A 79 -13.35 17.97 -9.82
N MET A 80 -12.33 17.63 -10.62
CA MET A 80 -12.48 17.31 -12.04
C MET A 80 -13.27 16.01 -12.28
N TYR A 81 -13.06 15.01 -11.40
CA TYR A 81 -13.62 13.68 -11.55
C TYR A 81 -14.81 13.46 -10.62
N GLU A 82 -15.93 13.05 -11.19
CA GLU A 82 -17.13 12.69 -10.43
C GLU A 82 -16.87 11.53 -9.47
N GLU A 83 -16.00 10.60 -9.87
CA GLU A 83 -15.48 9.51 -9.02
C GLU A 83 -14.93 10.02 -7.69
N ASP A 84 -14.11 11.07 -7.71
CA ASP A 84 -13.50 11.61 -6.51
C ASP A 84 -14.55 12.23 -5.58
N LYS A 85 -15.58 12.90 -6.12
CA LYS A 85 -16.70 13.45 -5.37
C LYS A 85 -17.55 12.37 -4.71
N ARG A 86 -17.85 11.30 -5.46
CA ARG A 86 -18.63 10.15 -4.99
C ARG A 86 -17.89 9.38 -3.91
N LEU A 87 -16.60 9.14 -4.09
CA LEU A 87 -15.76 8.49 -3.10
C LEU A 87 -15.64 9.32 -1.82
N TYR A 88 -15.43 10.63 -1.94
CA TYR A 88 -15.37 11.55 -0.81
C TYR A 88 -16.66 11.55 0.03
N THR A 89 -17.82 11.41 -0.61
CA THR A 89 -19.16 11.41 0.02
C THR A 89 -19.76 10.02 0.20
N TRP A 90 -18.97 8.97 0.02
CA TRP A 90 -19.36 7.55 0.20
C TRP A 90 -20.62 7.17 -0.58
N GLN A 91 -20.73 7.61 -1.84
CA GLN A 91 -21.87 7.20 -2.67
C GLN A 91 -21.80 5.71 -3.01
N PRO A 92 -22.94 4.99 -3.04
CA PRO A 92 -22.96 3.55 -3.31
C PRO A 92 -22.59 3.23 -4.76
N ASP A 93 -22.95 4.09 -5.70
CA ASP A 93 -22.69 3.97 -7.13
C ASP A 93 -21.38 4.69 -7.46
N HIS A 94 -20.33 3.95 -7.54
CA HIS A 94 -19.02 4.45 -7.92
C HIS A 94 -18.83 4.32 -9.42
N VAL A 95 -19.18 5.37 -10.14
CA VAL A 95 -18.86 5.45 -11.58
C VAL A 95 -17.40 5.84 -11.71
N ALA A 96 -16.54 4.85 -11.94
CA ALA A 96 -15.16 5.11 -12.30
C ALA A 96 -15.12 5.76 -13.68
N THR A 97 -14.87 7.05 -13.73
CA THR A 97 -14.59 7.73 -14.98
C THR A 97 -13.24 7.23 -15.51
N PRO A 98 -13.15 6.79 -16.78
CA PRO A 98 -11.86 6.44 -17.36
C PRO A 98 -10.90 7.61 -17.25
N LYS A 99 -9.83 7.44 -16.46
CA LYS A 99 -8.74 8.41 -16.37
C LYS A 99 -7.67 7.98 -17.36
N SER A 100 -7.23 8.87 -18.22
CA SER A 100 -6.16 8.59 -19.20
C SER A 100 -4.87 8.11 -18.53
N ALA A 101 -4.65 8.51 -17.27
CA ALA A 101 -3.51 8.09 -16.44
C ALA A 101 -3.76 6.78 -15.67
N GLY A 102 -4.94 6.16 -15.75
CA GLY A 102 -5.33 5.02 -14.93
C GLY A 102 -5.97 5.41 -13.60
N ASN A 103 -6.45 4.42 -12.87
CA ASN A 103 -7.03 4.55 -11.53
C ASN A 103 -6.31 3.64 -10.53
N ASP A 104 -6.72 3.66 -9.25
CA ASP A 104 -6.11 2.85 -8.19
C ASP A 104 -6.10 1.35 -8.51
N TRP A 105 -7.20 0.82 -9.09
CA TRP A 105 -7.28 -0.58 -9.50
C TRP A 105 -6.24 -0.92 -10.56
N TYR A 106 -6.15 -0.09 -11.60
CA TYR A 106 -5.18 -0.26 -12.68
C TYR A 106 -3.75 -0.31 -12.16
N TYR A 107 -3.35 0.66 -11.34
CA TYR A 107 -1.99 0.70 -10.80
C TYR A 107 -1.70 -0.46 -9.86
N CYS A 108 -2.68 -0.86 -9.05
CA CYS A 108 -2.54 -1.99 -8.16
C CYS A 108 -2.26 -3.28 -8.94
N TYR A 109 -3.11 -3.60 -9.93
CA TYR A 109 -2.96 -4.82 -10.73
C TYR A 109 -1.80 -4.76 -11.72
N LYS A 110 -1.38 -3.57 -12.17
CA LYS A 110 -0.16 -3.40 -12.95
C LYS A 110 1.09 -3.80 -12.15
N ALA A 111 1.19 -3.37 -10.91
CA ALA A 111 2.30 -3.75 -10.04
C ALA A 111 2.30 -5.25 -9.71
N ILE A 112 1.12 -5.83 -9.47
CA ILE A 112 0.95 -7.29 -9.30
C ILE A 112 1.40 -8.04 -10.57
N TYR A 113 1.01 -7.56 -11.76
CA TYR A 113 1.43 -8.13 -13.04
C TYR A 113 2.96 -8.10 -13.22
N ILE A 114 3.61 -6.96 -12.89
CA ILE A 114 5.07 -6.85 -12.96
C ILE A 114 5.73 -7.84 -11.98
N SER A 115 5.25 -7.92 -10.75
CA SER A 115 5.76 -8.88 -9.77
C SER A 115 5.62 -10.32 -10.24
N ASN A 116 4.45 -10.67 -10.80
CA ASN A 116 4.21 -12.00 -11.39
C ASN A 116 5.14 -12.27 -12.59
N SER A 117 5.37 -11.26 -13.42
CA SER A 117 6.29 -11.39 -14.59
C SER A 117 7.71 -11.67 -14.12
N VAL A 118 8.18 -10.99 -13.08
CA VAL A 118 9.49 -11.27 -12.49
C VAL A 118 9.55 -12.69 -11.96
N LEU A 119 8.58 -13.12 -11.13
CA LEU A 119 8.55 -14.48 -10.60
C LEU A 119 8.54 -15.54 -11.71
N TYR A 120 7.73 -15.33 -12.74
CA TYR A 120 7.65 -16.20 -13.92
C TYR A 120 8.99 -16.27 -14.68
N ASN A 121 9.65 -15.12 -14.90
CA ASN A 121 10.92 -15.07 -15.61
C ASN A 121 12.03 -15.80 -14.84
N LEU A 122 12.10 -15.58 -13.52
CA LEU A 122 13.09 -16.26 -12.66
C LEU A 122 12.98 -17.78 -12.76
N ASP A 123 11.74 -18.30 -12.81
CA ASP A 123 11.47 -19.74 -12.92
C ASP A 123 11.68 -20.26 -14.35
N THR A 124 11.14 -19.55 -15.35
CA THR A 124 11.16 -19.99 -16.75
C THR A 124 12.58 -20.01 -17.33
N TYR A 125 13.37 -19.00 -17.01
CA TYR A 125 14.74 -18.87 -17.51
C TYR A 125 15.79 -19.41 -16.54
N GLN A 126 15.36 -20.02 -15.41
CA GLN A 126 16.26 -20.62 -14.40
C GLN A 126 17.39 -19.66 -13.99
N ILE A 127 17.02 -18.40 -13.70
CA ILE A 127 17.98 -17.33 -13.40
C ILE A 127 18.70 -17.64 -12.07
N PRO A 128 20.05 -17.74 -12.05
CA PRO A 128 20.78 -18.03 -10.83
C PRO A 128 20.74 -16.87 -9.83
N ASP A 129 21.04 -17.16 -8.56
CA ASP A 129 21.16 -16.20 -7.45
C ASP A 129 19.91 -15.30 -7.27
N ALA A 130 18.75 -15.78 -7.69
CA ALA A 130 17.51 -15.02 -7.78
C ALA A 130 16.81 -14.78 -6.44
N ALA A 131 17.28 -15.33 -5.32
CA ALA A 131 16.59 -15.31 -4.04
C ALA A 131 16.16 -13.90 -3.60
N ASN A 132 17.08 -12.93 -3.68
CA ASN A 132 16.79 -11.54 -3.30
C ASN A 132 15.72 -10.90 -4.21
N VAL A 133 15.84 -11.05 -5.53
CA VAL A 133 14.87 -10.47 -6.49
C VAL A 133 13.50 -11.14 -6.35
N ARG A 134 13.46 -12.47 -6.15
CA ARG A 134 12.23 -13.23 -5.84
C ARG A 134 11.56 -12.69 -4.59
N GLY A 135 12.30 -12.57 -3.49
CA GLY A 135 11.76 -12.03 -2.23
C GLY A 135 11.21 -10.61 -2.37
N GLN A 136 11.86 -9.73 -3.14
CA GLN A 136 11.36 -8.40 -3.44
C GLN A 136 10.04 -8.45 -4.22
N ALA A 137 9.94 -9.28 -5.26
CA ALA A 137 8.72 -9.44 -6.05
C ALA A 137 7.54 -9.94 -5.19
N LEU A 138 7.80 -10.89 -4.28
CA LEU A 138 6.80 -11.40 -3.34
C LEU A 138 6.31 -10.32 -2.39
N VAL A 139 7.19 -9.50 -1.80
CA VAL A 139 6.77 -8.38 -0.93
C VAL A 139 5.94 -7.37 -1.70
N PHE A 140 6.35 -6.97 -2.92
CA PHE A 140 5.56 -6.02 -3.71
C PHE A 140 4.19 -6.59 -4.07
N ARG A 141 4.10 -7.87 -4.46
CA ARG A 141 2.81 -8.52 -4.75
C ARG A 141 1.91 -8.57 -3.52
N ALA A 142 2.44 -9.01 -2.38
CA ALA A 142 1.72 -9.06 -1.12
C ALA A 142 1.26 -7.68 -0.65
N ALA A 143 2.13 -6.67 -0.71
CA ALA A 143 1.80 -5.30 -0.34
C ALA A 143 0.67 -4.73 -1.21
N ARG A 144 0.66 -5.03 -2.52
CA ARG A 144 -0.41 -4.61 -3.43
C ARG A 144 -1.71 -5.36 -3.20
N PHE A 145 -1.68 -6.66 -2.93
CA PHE A 145 -2.88 -7.41 -2.54
C PHE A 145 -3.44 -6.91 -1.20
N LEU A 146 -2.57 -6.60 -0.23
CA LEU A 146 -3.01 -6.05 1.05
C LEU A 146 -3.66 -4.67 0.87
N ASP A 147 -3.03 -3.77 0.11
CA ASP A 147 -3.56 -2.45 -0.23
C ASP A 147 -4.93 -2.56 -0.91
N ALA A 148 -5.04 -3.41 -1.93
CA ALA A 148 -6.28 -3.71 -2.62
C ALA A 148 -7.38 -4.26 -1.69
N ALA A 149 -7.04 -5.17 -0.78
CA ALA A 149 -7.99 -5.75 0.17
C ALA A 149 -8.53 -4.68 1.13
N GLN A 150 -7.68 -3.71 1.53
CA GLN A 150 -8.15 -2.61 2.37
C GLN A 150 -9.17 -1.70 1.65
N ILE A 151 -9.10 -1.60 0.33
CA ILE A 151 -10.00 -0.73 -0.45
C ILE A 151 -11.25 -1.49 -0.91
N TRP A 152 -11.10 -2.65 -1.54
CA TRP A 152 -12.17 -3.33 -2.27
C TRP A 152 -12.77 -4.55 -1.56
N CYS A 153 -12.33 -4.87 -0.35
CA CYS A 153 -12.95 -5.92 0.46
C CYS A 153 -13.48 -5.33 1.77
N LEU A 154 -14.35 -6.05 2.46
CA LEU A 154 -14.75 -5.73 3.84
C LEU A 154 -13.57 -5.90 4.81
N ALA A 155 -13.73 -5.49 6.07
CA ALA A 155 -12.77 -5.82 7.11
C ALA A 155 -12.66 -7.35 7.25
N TYR A 156 -11.44 -7.87 7.35
CA TYR A 156 -11.29 -9.31 7.60
C TYR A 156 -11.97 -9.69 8.92
N ASN A 157 -12.88 -10.66 8.85
CA ASN A 157 -13.53 -11.25 10.00
C ASN A 157 -13.42 -12.76 9.90
N LYS A 158 -12.75 -13.38 10.86
CA LYS A 158 -12.47 -14.82 10.87
C LYS A 158 -13.72 -15.69 10.70
N THR A 159 -14.90 -15.20 11.13
CA THR A 159 -16.16 -15.98 11.03
C THR A 159 -16.82 -15.92 9.66
N THR A 160 -16.49 -14.93 8.83
CA THR A 160 -17.12 -14.70 7.51
C THR A 160 -16.13 -14.72 6.35
N ALA A 161 -14.82 -14.67 6.62
CA ALA A 161 -13.79 -14.53 5.61
C ALA A 161 -13.80 -15.63 4.53
N ASP A 162 -14.28 -16.83 4.84
CA ASP A 162 -14.44 -17.95 3.88
C ASP A 162 -15.58 -17.73 2.88
N THR A 163 -16.48 -16.77 3.15
CA THR A 163 -17.63 -16.44 2.29
C THR A 163 -17.60 -15.00 1.79
N ASP A 164 -16.92 -14.10 2.48
CA ASP A 164 -16.77 -12.72 2.05
C ASP A 164 -15.96 -12.64 0.76
N LEU A 165 -16.35 -11.70 -0.12
CA LEU A 165 -15.67 -11.49 -1.40
C LEU A 165 -14.26 -10.92 -1.20
N GLY A 166 -13.27 -11.70 -1.62
CA GLY A 166 -11.87 -11.30 -1.70
C GLY A 166 -11.52 -10.66 -3.05
N LEU A 167 -10.27 -10.73 -3.43
CA LEU A 167 -9.72 -10.15 -4.66
C LEU A 167 -9.64 -11.18 -5.79
N PRO A 168 -9.58 -10.76 -7.07
CA PRO A 168 -9.06 -11.60 -8.13
C PRO A 168 -7.56 -11.89 -7.91
N LEU A 169 -7.23 -13.09 -7.44
CA LEU A 169 -5.84 -13.50 -7.21
C LEU A 169 -5.16 -13.87 -8.55
N ARG A 170 -4.54 -12.88 -9.16
CA ARG A 170 -3.69 -13.06 -10.35
C ARG A 170 -2.27 -13.40 -9.88
N LEU A 171 -1.86 -14.66 -10.05
CA LEU A 171 -0.57 -15.18 -9.53
C LEU A 171 0.43 -15.50 -10.64
N ASN A 172 0.06 -15.29 -11.88
CA ASN A 172 0.92 -15.43 -13.06
C ASN A 172 0.67 -14.30 -14.06
N PRO A 173 1.57 -14.05 -15.02
CA PRO A 173 1.41 -13.01 -16.03
C PRO A 173 0.47 -13.39 -17.20
N ASP A 174 -0.08 -14.59 -17.22
CA ASP A 174 -0.99 -15.02 -18.29
C ASP A 174 -2.28 -14.21 -18.26
N MET A 175 -2.54 -13.45 -19.32
CA MET A 175 -3.72 -12.60 -19.48
C MET A 175 -4.91 -13.36 -20.08
N SER A 176 -4.73 -14.58 -20.58
CA SER A 176 -5.79 -15.37 -21.22
C SER A 176 -6.74 -16.02 -20.22
N THR A 177 -6.27 -16.27 -18.99
CA THR A 177 -7.09 -16.87 -17.94
C THR A 177 -8.14 -15.89 -17.41
N PRO A 178 -9.44 -16.21 -17.42
CA PRO A 178 -10.47 -15.34 -16.86
C PRO A 178 -10.24 -15.02 -15.39
N SER A 179 -10.50 -13.77 -15.01
CA SER A 179 -10.42 -13.36 -13.62
C SER A 179 -11.60 -13.91 -12.82
N LYS A 180 -11.35 -14.38 -11.60
CA LYS A 180 -12.38 -14.82 -10.64
C LYS A 180 -12.04 -14.25 -9.27
N ARG A 181 -13.03 -13.77 -8.53
CA ARG A 181 -12.83 -13.35 -7.15
C ARG A 181 -12.59 -14.57 -6.26
N SER A 182 -11.59 -14.46 -5.42
CA SER A 182 -11.34 -15.39 -4.31
C SER A 182 -12.27 -15.06 -3.14
N THR A 183 -12.22 -15.87 -2.11
CA THR A 183 -12.72 -15.47 -0.79
C THR A 183 -11.74 -14.49 -0.13
N LEU A 184 -12.21 -13.78 0.88
CA LEU A 184 -11.35 -12.89 1.66
C LEU A 184 -10.27 -13.70 2.41
N GLN A 185 -10.63 -14.90 2.90
CA GLN A 185 -9.68 -15.83 3.51
C GLN A 185 -8.56 -16.21 2.55
N GLU A 186 -8.89 -16.66 1.32
CA GLU A 186 -7.89 -17.00 0.30
C GLU A 186 -6.98 -15.81 -0.04
N THR A 187 -7.55 -14.60 -0.08
CA THR A 187 -6.77 -13.35 -0.30
C THR A 187 -5.71 -13.16 0.79
N TYR A 188 -6.09 -13.27 2.06
CA TYR A 188 -5.13 -13.09 3.16
C TYR A 188 -4.13 -14.24 3.29
N VAL A 189 -4.55 -15.48 3.00
CA VAL A 189 -3.64 -16.64 2.92
C VAL A 189 -2.55 -16.39 1.87
N GLN A 190 -2.92 -15.88 0.68
CA GLN A 190 -1.92 -15.58 -0.36
C GLN A 190 -0.96 -14.46 0.06
N ILE A 191 -1.48 -13.38 0.67
CA ILE A 191 -0.64 -12.29 1.21
C ILE A 191 0.37 -12.83 2.22
N LEU A 192 -0.08 -13.65 3.16
CA LEU A 192 0.79 -14.23 4.18
C LEU A 192 1.80 -15.20 3.58
N SER A 193 1.39 -16.03 2.62
CA SER A 193 2.28 -16.97 1.93
C SER A 193 3.45 -16.23 1.26
N ASP A 194 3.15 -15.19 0.49
CA ASP A 194 4.17 -14.37 -0.19
C ASP A 194 5.13 -13.73 0.82
N LEU A 195 4.61 -13.17 1.93
CA LEU A 195 5.43 -12.49 2.93
C LEU A 195 6.31 -13.47 3.72
N HIS A 196 5.79 -14.66 4.06
CA HIS A 196 6.59 -15.69 4.76
C HIS A 196 7.74 -16.18 3.89
N GLU A 197 7.47 -16.53 2.62
CA GLU A 197 8.53 -16.91 1.68
C GLU A 197 9.57 -15.78 1.52
N ALA A 198 9.12 -14.53 1.41
CA ALA A 198 10.00 -13.39 1.28
C ALA A 198 10.94 -13.20 2.49
N VAL A 199 10.48 -13.47 3.71
CA VAL A 199 11.32 -13.39 4.94
C VAL A 199 12.53 -14.32 4.86
N ASP A 200 12.36 -15.50 4.26
CA ASP A 200 13.45 -16.48 4.14
C ASP A 200 14.44 -16.13 3.02
N LEU A 201 13.97 -15.45 1.96
CA LEU A 201 14.75 -15.13 0.78
C LEU A 201 15.52 -13.79 0.87
N LEU A 202 15.00 -12.84 1.66
CA LEU A 202 15.51 -11.47 1.66
C LEU A 202 16.67 -11.26 2.63
N PRO A 203 17.68 -10.43 2.26
CA PRO A 203 18.66 -9.93 3.20
C PRO A 203 17.97 -9.05 4.27
N VAL A 204 18.61 -8.93 5.44
CA VAL A 204 18.08 -8.14 6.55
C VAL A 204 17.79 -6.71 6.13
N GLN A 205 18.72 -6.10 5.39
CA GLN A 205 18.61 -4.74 4.84
C GLN A 205 18.97 -4.74 3.36
N GLN A 206 18.48 -3.74 2.64
CA GLN A 206 18.84 -3.45 1.25
C GLN A 206 19.69 -2.18 1.16
N ALA A 207 20.33 -1.97 0.02
CA ALA A 207 21.09 -0.75 -0.26
C ALA A 207 20.22 0.52 -0.23
N ALA A 208 18.92 0.40 -0.50
CA ALA A 208 17.95 1.49 -0.44
C ALA A 208 16.60 0.98 0.07
N ALA A 209 15.90 1.80 0.86
CA ALA A 209 14.59 1.45 1.39
C ALA A 209 13.47 1.44 0.32
N THR A 210 13.77 1.73 -0.95
CA THR A 210 12.87 1.51 -2.08
C THR A 210 12.79 0.04 -2.49
N ARG A 211 13.74 -0.79 -2.07
CA ARG A 211 13.76 -2.24 -2.30
C ARG A 211 13.34 -2.99 -1.04
N PRO A 212 12.37 -3.90 -1.12
CA PRO A 212 11.96 -4.72 0.02
C PRO A 212 13.12 -5.50 0.66
N SER A 213 13.16 -5.52 1.99
CA SER A 213 14.12 -6.24 2.82
C SER A 213 13.38 -7.21 3.76
N LYS A 214 14.12 -8.10 4.44
CA LYS A 214 13.54 -8.95 5.50
C LYS A 214 12.81 -8.11 6.55
N ILE A 215 13.36 -6.97 6.96
CA ILE A 215 12.72 -6.08 7.93
C ILE A 215 11.36 -5.60 7.40
N SER A 216 11.29 -5.18 6.14
CA SER A 216 10.02 -4.72 5.56
C SER A 216 9.00 -5.86 5.40
N ALA A 217 9.43 -7.08 5.07
CA ALA A 217 8.55 -8.25 5.00
C ALA A 217 7.96 -8.58 6.38
N LEU A 218 8.77 -8.56 7.45
CA LEU A 218 8.32 -8.74 8.83
C LEU A 218 7.34 -7.64 9.25
N ALA A 219 7.61 -6.39 8.87
CA ALA A 219 6.72 -5.25 9.14
C ALA A 219 5.34 -5.43 8.46
N TYR A 220 5.31 -5.89 7.21
CA TYR A 220 4.06 -6.19 6.51
C TYR A 220 3.32 -7.40 7.10
N LEU A 221 4.03 -8.41 7.61
CA LEU A 221 3.41 -9.50 8.39
C LEU A 221 2.73 -8.96 9.65
N ALA A 222 3.42 -8.10 10.42
CA ALA A 222 2.83 -7.48 11.60
C ALA A 222 1.56 -6.69 11.27
N ARG A 223 1.59 -5.87 10.21
CA ARG A 223 0.43 -5.10 9.72
C ARG A 223 -0.70 -6.02 9.26
N THR A 224 -0.40 -7.08 8.51
CA THR A 224 -1.39 -8.02 8.00
C THR A 224 -2.10 -8.74 9.13
N TYR A 225 -1.36 -9.28 10.10
CA TYR A 225 -1.95 -9.96 11.26
C TYR A 225 -2.75 -9.00 12.15
N LEU A 226 -2.32 -7.74 12.30
CA LEU A 226 -3.12 -6.72 12.99
C LEU A 226 -4.48 -6.53 12.30
N TYR A 227 -4.52 -6.44 10.98
CA TYR A 227 -5.77 -6.28 10.23
C TYR A 227 -6.67 -7.51 10.32
N MET A 228 -6.09 -8.70 10.42
CA MET A 228 -6.82 -9.94 10.65
C MET A 228 -7.37 -10.07 12.08
N GLY A 229 -6.84 -9.30 13.05
CA GLY A 229 -7.16 -9.43 14.46
C GLY A 229 -6.42 -10.59 15.14
N ASP A 230 -5.37 -11.13 14.51
CA ASP A 230 -4.46 -12.09 15.13
C ASP A 230 -3.36 -11.33 15.89
N TYR A 231 -3.71 -10.91 17.09
CA TYR A 231 -2.86 -10.05 17.90
C TYR A 231 -1.60 -10.75 18.43
N GLU A 232 -1.63 -12.07 18.60
CA GLU A 232 -0.45 -12.85 18.99
C GLU A 232 0.59 -12.81 17.88
N LYS A 233 0.18 -13.07 16.64
CA LYS A 233 1.04 -13.00 15.46
C LYS A 233 1.48 -11.57 15.16
N ALA A 234 0.58 -10.61 15.28
CA ALA A 234 0.92 -9.20 15.10
C ALA A 234 2.04 -8.76 16.06
N LEU A 235 1.95 -9.15 17.35
CA LEU A 235 2.98 -8.87 18.35
C LEU A 235 4.29 -9.61 18.04
N GLU A 236 4.22 -10.89 17.66
CA GLU A 236 5.38 -11.70 17.28
C GLU A 236 6.20 -11.00 16.18
N TYR A 237 5.53 -10.62 15.07
CA TYR A 237 6.22 -10.02 13.92
C TYR A 237 6.62 -8.57 14.16
N ALA A 238 5.86 -7.79 14.94
CA ALA A 238 6.27 -6.47 15.36
C ALA A 238 7.55 -6.54 16.22
N THR A 239 7.61 -7.47 17.17
CA THR A 239 8.79 -7.70 18.03
C THR A 239 10.01 -8.12 17.20
N LYS A 240 9.83 -9.04 16.23
CA LYS A 240 10.91 -9.44 15.31
C LYS A 240 11.42 -8.27 14.47
N THR A 241 10.52 -7.40 14.01
CA THR A 241 10.88 -6.20 13.25
C THR A 241 11.70 -5.24 14.12
N LEU A 242 11.20 -4.91 15.32
CA LEU A 242 11.87 -3.98 16.23
C LEU A 242 13.21 -4.52 16.77
N ALA A 243 13.38 -5.84 16.85
CA ALA A 243 14.68 -6.44 17.20
C ALA A 243 15.74 -6.20 16.10
N LEU A 244 15.35 -6.01 14.85
CA LEU A 244 16.24 -5.73 13.73
C LEU A 244 16.36 -4.24 13.42
N LYS A 245 15.32 -3.44 13.66
CA LYS A 245 15.26 -2.01 13.40
C LYS A 245 14.24 -1.34 14.33
N ASN A 246 14.73 -0.58 15.30
CA ASN A 246 13.92 0.09 16.32
C ASN A 246 14.19 1.60 16.43
N GLU A 247 15.01 2.15 15.55
CA GLU A 247 15.35 3.56 15.56
C GLU A 247 14.16 4.45 15.26
N LEU A 248 13.97 5.47 16.08
CA LEU A 248 12.95 6.51 15.93
C LEU A 248 13.61 7.85 15.68
N MET A 249 12.97 8.70 14.88
CA MET A 249 13.37 10.11 14.74
C MET A 249 13.09 10.84 16.05
N ASP A 250 14.08 11.53 16.58
CA ASP A 250 13.86 12.53 17.62
C ASP A 250 13.36 13.83 16.99
N PHE A 251 12.08 14.18 17.22
CA PHE A 251 11.50 15.39 16.65
C PHE A 251 12.12 16.69 17.20
N ASN A 252 12.82 16.63 18.33
CA ASN A 252 13.61 17.76 18.83
C ASN A 252 14.77 18.15 17.88
N SER A 253 15.22 17.21 17.05
CA SER A 253 16.25 17.47 16.03
C SER A 253 15.74 18.08 14.73
N LEU A 254 14.42 18.12 14.53
CA LEU A 254 13.81 18.60 13.30
C LEU A 254 13.60 20.12 13.34
N ASN A 255 13.77 20.77 12.18
CA ASN A 255 13.55 22.21 12.06
C ASN A 255 12.11 22.52 11.61
N PRO A 256 11.24 23.07 12.49
CA PRO A 256 9.88 23.39 12.14
C PRO A 256 9.74 24.62 11.21
N ALA A 257 10.83 25.36 10.95
CA ALA A 257 10.78 26.54 10.08
C ALA A 257 10.81 26.19 8.58
N VAL A 258 11.28 25.00 8.21
CA VAL A 258 11.32 24.58 6.79
C VAL A 258 9.95 24.08 6.31
N SER A 259 9.74 24.12 5.00
CA SER A 259 8.44 23.74 4.39
C SER A 259 8.05 22.29 4.68
N PHE A 260 9.00 21.36 4.64
CA PHE A 260 8.83 19.94 4.92
C PHE A 260 9.92 19.49 5.89
N PRO A 261 9.62 19.46 7.22
CA PRO A 261 10.61 19.14 8.25
C PRO A 261 11.13 17.69 8.19
N ILE A 262 10.28 16.76 7.75
CA ILE A 262 10.65 15.34 7.62
C ILE A 262 11.23 15.11 6.24
N LYS A 263 12.39 14.46 6.19
CA LYS A 263 13.08 14.12 4.92
C LYS A 263 12.58 12.80 4.36
N ASP A 264 12.64 12.64 3.04
CA ASP A 264 12.46 11.33 2.40
C ASP A 264 13.57 10.37 2.85
N LEU A 265 13.27 9.07 2.85
CA LEU A 265 14.21 8.02 3.29
C LEU A 265 14.80 8.28 4.70
N ASN A 266 14.02 8.91 5.59
CA ASN A 266 14.41 9.10 6.98
C ASN A 266 14.63 7.76 7.71
N THR A 267 15.20 7.81 8.92
CA THR A 267 15.63 6.62 9.65
C THR A 267 14.50 5.62 9.97
N GLU A 268 13.26 6.08 10.02
CA GLU A 268 12.11 5.21 10.33
C GLU A 268 11.58 4.44 9.12
N VAL A 269 11.88 4.84 7.88
CA VAL A 269 11.34 4.22 6.68
C VAL A 269 11.92 2.82 6.49
N LEU A 270 11.06 1.79 6.57
CA LEU A 270 11.41 0.38 6.35
C LEU A 270 11.19 -0.06 4.90
N LEU A 271 10.15 0.48 4.25
CA LEU A 271 9.91 0.36 2.82
C LEU A 271 9.30 1.66 2.30
N ARG A 272 10.01 2.30 1.38
CA ARG A 272 9.58 3.55 0.78
C ARG A 272 8.66 3.27 -0.40
N THR A 273 7.36 3.25 -0.16
CA THR A 273 6.32 3.26 -1.19
C THR A 273 5.38 4.43 -0.98
N SER A 274 4.75 4.92 -2.02
CA SER A 274 3.87 6.08 -1.92
C SER A 274 2.57 5.92 -2.70
N MET A 275 1.58 6.64 -2.21
CA MET A 275 0.21 6.68 -2.72
C MET A 275 0.14 7.38 -4.07
N TYR A 276 -0.83 6.99 -4.90
CA TYR A 276 -1.24 7.72 -6.10
C TYR A 276 -1.63 9.16 -5.78
N ILE A 277 -1.29 10.10 -6.66
CA ILE A 277 -1.70 11.50 -6.51
C ILE A 277 -3.15 11.64 -6.96
N ASN A 278 -4.09 11.49 -6.04
CA ASN A 278 -5.50 11.73 -6.26
C ASN A 278 -5.83 13.20 -6.00
N LEU A 279 -6.67 13.82 -6.83
CA LEU A 279 -6.99 15.25 -6.72
C LEU A 279 -7.75 15.58 -5.43
N ALA A 280 -8.60 14.67 -4.93
CA ALA A 280 -9.36 14.89 -3.69
C ALA A 280 -8.49 14.91 -2.41
N ILE A 281 -7.25 14.42 -2.50
CA ILE A 281 -6.27 14.45 -1.40
C ILE A 281 -5.02 15.28 -1.75
N TYR A 282 -5.13 16.13 -2.75
CA TYR A 282 -4.04 17.01 -3.15
C TYR A 282 -3.76 18.05 -2.06
N SER A 283 -2.52 18.13 -1.61
CA SER A 283 -2.12 18.92 -0.43
C SER A 283 -2.60 20.37 -0.42
N PRO A 284 -2.63 21.11 -1.55
CA PRO A 284 -3.16 22.48 -1.56
C PRO A 284 -4.64 22.63 -1.20
N ILE A 285 -5.48 21.62 -1.41
CA ILE A 285 -6.93 21.71 -1.18
C ILE A 285 -7.41 21.03 0.10
N ILE A 286 -6.63 20.14 0.68
CA ILE A 286 -7.00 19.42 1.91
C ILE A 286 -6.71 20.27 3.15
N ARG A 287 -7.58 20.16 4.15
CA ARG A 287 -7.46 20.82 5.44
C ARG A 287 -7.62 19.81 6.56
N VAL A 288 -6.86 19.99 7.62
CA VAL A 288 -6.95 19.15 8.81
C VAL A 288 -8.08 19.65 9.70
N PRO A 289 -8.95 18.77 10.24
CA PRO A 289 -9.98 19.14 11.19
C PRO A 289 -9.41 19.84 12.44
N VAL A 290 -10.08 20.86 12.92
CA VAL A 290 -9.61 21.67 14.06
C VAL A 290 -9.52 20.83 15.34
N ASP A 291 -10.48 19.95 15.58
CA ASP A 291 -10.52 19.04 16.73
C ASP A 291 -9.33 18.06 16.72
N LEU A 292 -8.98 17.53 15.54
CA LEU A 292 -7.80 16.69 15.39
C LEU A 292 -6.52 17.48 15.71
N TYR A 293 -6.38 18.69 15.17
CA TYR A 293 -5.22 19.56 15.47
C TYR A 293 -5.15 19.91 16.96
N GLN A 294 -6.26 20.24 17.59
CA GLN A 294 -6.33 20.56 19.01
C GLN A 294 -6.07 19.35 19.93
N SER A 295 -6.18 18.13 19.40
CA SER A 295 -5.86 16.93 20.15
C SER A 295 -4.35 16.76 20.44
N TYR A 296 -3.49 17.50 19.75
CA TYR A 296 -2.05 17.57 20.04
C TYR A 296 -1.77 18.60 21.13
N SER A 297 -1.08 18.20 22.20
CA SER A 297 -0.61 19.12 23.24
C SER A 297 0.36 20.16 22.66
N ASP A 298 0.53 21.29 23.33
CA ASP A 298 1.48 22.32 22.90
C ASP A 298 2.94 21.86 22.99
N HIS A 299 3.24 20.87 23.86
CA HIS A 299 4.55 20.25 23.97
C HIS A 299 4.73 19.06 23.02
N ASP A 300 3.68 18.62 22.31
CA ASP A 300 3.74 17.59 21.30
C ASP A 300 4.32 18.20 19.99
N LEU A 301 5.56 17.90 19.69
CA LEU A 301 6.28 18.46 18.53
C LEU A 301 5.64 18.12 17.19
N ARG A 302 4.84 17.04 17.12
CA ARG A 302 4.04 16.75 15.92
C ARG A 302 3.16 17.92 15.54
N LYS A 303 2.67 18.72 16.53
CA LYS A 303 1.85 19.90 16.28
C LYS A 303 2.57 20.94 15.40
N SER A 304 3.85 21.17 15.64
CA SER A 304 4.67 22.13 14.86
C SER A 304 5.35 21.50 13.65
N ILE A 305 5.63 20.20 13.66
CA ILE A 305 6.27 19.47 12.57
C ILE A 305 5.26 19.07 11.49
N TYR A 306 4.10 18.55 11.89
CA TYR A 306 3.08 18.06 10.95
C TYR A 306 2.21 19.17 10.35
N PHE A 307 2.07 20.31 11.03
CA PHE A 307 1.10 21.32 10.62
C PHE A 307 1.73 22.69 10.39
N LYS A 308 1.05 23.45 9.56
CA LYS A 308 1.25 24.88 9.35
C LYS A 308 -0.12 25.55 9.27
N ILE A 309 -0.28 26.68 9.92
CA ILE A 309 -1.48 27.52 9.78
C ILE A 309 -1.20 28.50 8.64
N ASN A 310 -2.10 28.55 7.64
CA ASN A 310 -2.01 29.51 6.55
C ASN A 310 -2.54 30.89 6.97
N PRO A 311 -2.39 31.95 6.15
CA PRO A 311 -2.89 33.28 6.46
C PRO A 311 -4.41 33.36 6.72
N ASP A 312 -5.19 32.40 6.18
CA ASP A 312 -6.65 32.30 6.35
C ASP A 312 -7.03 31.55 7.64
N GLY A 313 -6.07 31.13 8.45
CA GLY A 313 -6.27 30.38 9.69
C GLY A 313 -6.53 28.89 9.50
N GLU A 314 -6.39 28.36 8.27
CA GLU A 314 -6.62 26.95 7.97
C GLU A 314 -5.39 26.10 8.29
N ILE A 315 -5.62 24.86 8.77
CA ILE A 315 -4.58 23.93 9.18
C ILE A 315 -4.17 23.05 7.99
N ILE A 316 -2.92 23.16 7.58
CA ILE A 316 -2.33 22.45 6.44
C ILE A 316 -1.32 21.42 6.94
N PHE A 317 -1.41 20.19 6.44
CA PHE A 317 -0.45 19.11 6.72
C PHE A 317 0.83 19.27 5.90
N ARG A 318 1.99 19.11 6.56
CA ARG A 318 3.33 19.12 5.95
C ARG A 318 4.27 18.05 6.50
N GLY A 319 3.77 17.19 7.38
CA GLY A 319 4.54 16.11 8.04
C GLY A 319 4.74 14.86 7.17
N ASN A 320 4.79 15.02 5.84
CA ASN A 320 4.88 13.90 4.93
C ASN A 320 6.27 13.24 4.94
N TYR A 321 6.33 11.95 5.17
CA TYR A 321 7.56 11.13 5.22
C TYR A 321 8.26 10.98 3.86
N THR A 322 7.67 11.45 2.77
CA THR A 322 8.33 11.55 1.46
C THR A 322 9.06 12.87 1.23
N GLY A 323 9.16 13.72 2.25
CA GLY A 323 9.91 14.98 2.19
C GLY A 323 9.30 16.06 1.30
N GLY A 324 8.04 15.94 0.89
CA GLY A 324 7.38 16.87 -0.04
C GLY A 324 5.86 16.90 0.06
N SER A 325 5.22 17.71 -0.77
CA SER A 325 3.76 17.83 -0.83
C SER A 325 3.06 16.69 -1.56
N SER A 326 3.79 16.02 -2.46
CA SER A 326 3.26 14.99 -3.35
C SER A 326 3.63 13.59 -2.86
N GLY A 327 2.78 12.61 -3.15
CA GLY A 327 3.06 11.21 -2.91
C GLY A 327 3.25 10.89 -1.43
N LYS A 328 2.18 10.62 -0.70
CA LYS A 328 2.24 10.31 0.73
C LYS A 328 2.79 8.91 0.97
N LEU A 329 3.64 8.72 1.98
CA LEU A 329 4.19 7.41 2.33
C LEU A 329 3.08 6.46 2.77
N VAL A 330 3.03 5.25 2.20
CA VAL A 330 2.13 4.15 2.60
C VAL A 330 2.92 2.90 3.01
N GLY A 331 4.20 2.86 2.69
CA GLY A 331 5.12 1.81 3.12
C GLY A 331 5.24 1.73 4.64
N ALA A 332 5.80 0.62 5.10
CA ALA A 332 6.02 0.41 6.53
C ALA A 332 7.13 1.33 7.06
N ALA A 333 6.96 1.81 8.29
CA ALA A 333 7.97 2.55 9.02
C ALA A 333 7.96 2.15 10.51
N THR A 334 9.05 2.42 11.22
CA THR A 334 9.28 1.95 12.59
C THR A 334 8.25 2.46 13.58
N ASP A 335 7.79 3.72 13.43
CA ASP A 335 6.73 4.33 14.22
C ASP A 335 5.44 3.49 14.25
N GLU A 336 5.02 3.03 13.08
CA GLU A 336 3.86 2.13 12.95
C GLU A 336 4.07 0.80 13.69
N ILE A 337 5.28 0.24 13.64
CA ILE A 337 5.56 -1.06 14.28
C ILE A 337 5.49 -0.94 15.80
N TYR A 338 5.94 0.18 16.40
CA TYR A 338 5.71 0.48 17.81
C TYR A 338 4.22 0.51 18.13
N LEU A 339 3.40 1.14 17.30
CA LEU A 339 1.95 1.22 17.49
C LEU A 339 1.26 -0.14 17.31
N ILE A 340 1.71 -0.97 16.37
CA ILE A 340 1.23 -2.35 16.24
C ILE A 340 1.56 -3.16 17.50
N ALA A 341 2.79 -3.08 18.00
CA ALA A 341 3.20 -3.78 19.21
C ALA A 341 2.44 -3.30 20.45
N ALA A 342 2.22 -1.98 20.58
CA ALA A 342 1.43 -1.42 21.67
C ALA A 342 -0.02 -1.92 21.64
N GLU A 343 -0.67 -1.85 20.48
CA GLU A 343 -2.05 -2.30 20.34
C GLU A 343 -2.20 -3.80 20.55
N ALA A 344 -1.31 -4.61 19.98
CA ALA A 344 -1.34 -6.05 20.14
C ALA A 344 -1.13 -6.46 21.61
N ASN A 345 -0.21 -5.82 22.35
CA ASN A 345 -0.07 -6.03 23.79
C ASN A 345 -1.36 -5.70 24.54
N ALA A 346 -2.00 -4.56 24.26
CA ALA A 346 -3.26 -4.17 24.90
C ALA A 346 -4.37 -5.19 24.59
N GLN A 347 -4.50 -5.64 23.34
CA GLN A 347 -5.47 -6.65 22.93
C GLN A 347 -5.27 -7.98 23.66
N LEU A 348 -4.02 -8.35 23.94
CA LEU A 348 -3.63 -9.54 24.71
C LEU A 348 -3.68 -9.31 26.23
N ASN A 349 -4.30 -8.22 26.67
CA ASN A 349 -4.44 -7.83 28.08
C ASN A 349 -3.10 -7.60 28.83
N LYS A 350 -2.03 -7.27 28.09
CA LYS A 350 -0.71 -6.90 28.62
C LYS A 350 -0.60 -5.37 28.67
N VAL A 351 -1.43 -4.75 29.54
CA VAL A 351 -1.59 -3.29 29.59
C VAL A 351 -0.31 -2.54 29.95
N PRO A 352 0.49 -2.96 30.95
CA PRO A 352 1.75 -2.29 31.24
C PRO A 352 2.74 -2.31 30.07
N GLU A 353 2.88 -3.43 29.38
CA GLU A 353 3.73 -3.59 28.20
C GLU A 353 3.26 -2.72 27.04
N ALA A 354 1.94 -2.67 26.82
CA ALA A 354 1.32 -1.82 25.79
C ALA A 354 1.67 -0.34 25.99
N MET A 355 1.47 0.16 27.22
CA MET A 355 1.76 1.55 27.56
C MET A 355 3.25 1.85 27.54
N ASN A 356 4.11 0.90 27.94
CA ASN A 356 5.56 1.06 27.86
C ASN A 356 6.03 1.23 26.40
N VAL A 357 5.58 0.36 25.50
CA VAL A 357 5.92 0.45 24.06
C VAL A 357 5.41 1.75 23.44
N LEU A 358 4.18 2.18 23.77
CA LEU A 358 3.65 3.46 23.31
C LEU A 358 4.50 4.63 23.80
N ASN A 359 4.88 4.65 25.08
CA ASN A 359 5.67 5.72 25.66
C ASN A 359 7.09 5.81 25.07
N GLN A 360 7.68 4.68 24.66
CA GLN A 360 8.97 4.68 23.93
C GLN A 360 8.88 5.43 22.59
N LEU A 361 7.76 5.34 21.87
CA LEU A 361 7.53 6.15 20.69
C LEU A 361 7.30 7.62 21.07
N LEU A 362 6.38 7.88 22.00
CA LEU A 362 5.90 9.23 22.25
C LEU A 362 6.97 10.16 22.84
N VAL A 363 7.89 9.65 23.66
CA VAL A 363 8.97 10.47 24.23
C VAL A 363 9.82 11.13 23.14
N THR A 364 9.96 10.52 21.97
CA THR A 364 10.70 11.09 20.82
C THR A 364 9.89 12.10 20.03
N ARG A 365 8.61 12.25 20.33
CA ARG A 365 7.66 13.18 19.69
C ARG A 365 7.39 14.43 20.52
N TRP A 366 7.86 14.46 21.76
CA TRP A 366 7.62 15.55 22.69
C TRP A 366 8.85 16.41 22.92
N GLN A 367 8.63 17.67 23.26
CA GLN A 367 9.68 18.56 23.67
C GLN A 367 10.47 17.98 24.85
N ASN A 368 11.78 18.01 24.77
CA ASN A 368 12.67 17.45 25.79
C ASN A 368 12.29 17.89 27.20
N GLY A 369 12.16 16.90 28.10
CA GLY A 369 11.87 17.12 29.51
C GLY A 369 10.39 17.42 29.83
N THR A 370 9.49 17.42 28.84
CA THR A 370 8.05 17.73 29.08
C THR A 370 7.15 16.50 28.98
N PHE A 371 7.65 15.36 28.47
CA PHE A 371 6.86 14.15 28.32
C PHE A 371 6.57 13.50 29.66
N ILE A 372 5.30 13.20 29.90
CA ILE A 372 4.85 12.41 31.05
C ILE A 372 4.29 11.11 30.52
N ASN A 373 4.80 9.97 30.99
CA ASN A 373 4.35 8.67 30.56
C ASN A 373 2.84 8.51 30.66
N LEU A 374 2.20 8.13 29.56
CA LEU A 374 0.79 7.80 29.55
C LEU A 374 0.59 6.46 30.26
N THR A 375 -0.51 6.36 31.01
CA THR A 375 -0.89 5.16 31.74
C THR A 375 -2.34 4.78 31.43
N ALA A 376 -2.66 3.50 31.56
CA ALA A 376 -4.03 3.00 31.48
C ALA A 376 -4.25 1.93 32.56
N ALA A 377 -5.44 1.91 33.15
CA ALA A 377 -5.79 0.94 34.18
C ALA A 377 -6.41 -0.35 33.60
N THR A 378 -6.99 -0.25 32.40
CA THR A 378 -7.70 -1.37 31.75
C THR A 378 -7.30 -1.50 30.28
N LYS A 379 -7.57 -2.68 29.70
CA LYS A 379 -7.42 -2.94 28.26
C LYS A 379 -8.12 -1.86 27.41
N ASP A 380 -9.39 -1.57 27.71
CA ASP A 380 -10.17 -0.63 26.90
C ASP A 380 -9.65 0.80 27.00
N ALA A 381 -9.19 1.22 28.18
CA ALA A 381 -8.52 2.51 28.34
C ALA A 381 -7.20 2.56 27.53
N ALA A 382 -6.40 1.50 27.57
CA ALA A 382 -5.17 1.41 26.79
C ALA A 382 -5.46 1.48 25.28
N LEU A 383 -6.41 0.69 24.79
CA LEU A 383 -6.80 0.69 23.38
C LEU A 383 -7.32 2.07 22.92
N THR A 384 -8.08 2.77 23.77
CA THR A 384 -8.57 4.13 23.47
C THR A 384 -7.41 5.11 23.30
N VAL A 385 -6.43 5.07 24.19
CA VAL A 385 -5.23 5.91 24.12
C VAL A 385 -4.40 5.57 22.89
N ILE A 386 -4.13 4.27 22.66
CA ILE A 386 -3.32 3.79 21.53
C ILE A 386 -3.99 4.16 20.19
N ALA A 387 -5.30 3.96 20.03
CA ALA A 387 -6.02 4.30 18.80
C ALA A 387 -5.93 5.79 18.48
N LYS A 388 -6.03 6.66 19.51
CA LYS A 388 -5.89 8.11 19.35
C LYS A 388 -4.47 8.50 18.95
N GLU A 389 -3.46 7.95 19.60
CA GLU A 389 -2.06 8.21 19.25
C GLU A 389 -1.69 7.64 17.89
N ARG A 390 -2.28 6.48 17.50
CA ARG A 390 -2.12 5.90 16.16
C ARG A 390 -2.68 6.81 15.07
N GLN A 391 -3.85 7.41 15.25
CA GLN A 391 -4.40 8.38 14.29
C GLN A 391 -3.48 9.62 14.17
N LYS A 392 -3.00 10.13 15.31
CA LYS A 392 -2.11 11.29 15.35
C LYS A 392 -0.76 11.02 14.66
N GLU A 393 -0.16 9.86 14.94
CA GLU A 393 1.15 9.50 14.43
C GLU A 393 1.11 9.19 12.92
N LEU A 394 0.12 8.41 12.50
CA LEU A 394 0.03 7.89 11.13
C LEU A 394 -0.88 8.74 10.22
N LEU A 395 -1.03 10.02 10.55
CA LEU A 395 -1.85 10.95 9.77
C LEU A 395 -1.36 11.01 8.30
N PHE A 396 -2.26 10.84 7.36
CA PHE A 396 -2.01 10.81 5.91
C PHE A 396 -1.05 9.67 5.43
N ARG A 397 -0.92 8.60 6.21
CA ARG A 397 -0.13 7.41 5.85
C ARG A 397 -0.95 6.34 5.10
N GLY A 398 -2.19 6.65 4.69
CA GLY A 398 -3.08 5.71 3.98
C GLY A 398 -3.66 4.58 4.84
N ILE A 399 -3.43 4.59 6.14
CA ILE A 399 -3.78 3.49 7.06
C ILE A 399 -5.16 3.70 7.70
N ARG A 400 -5.62 4.94 7.85
CA ARG A 400 -6.83 5.29 8.60
C ARG A 400 -8.08 4.52 8.14
N TRP A 401 -8.27 4.31 6.84
CA TRP A 401 -9.41 3.57 6.31
C TRP A 401 -9.47 2.13 6.80
N ALA A 402 -8.32 1.45 6.78
CA ALA A 402 -8.18 0.10 7.30
C ALA A 402 -8.42 0.05 8.82
N ASP A 403 -7.91 1.04 9.56
CA ASP A 403 -8.11 1.15 11.00
C ASP A 403 -9.59 1.36 11.35
N LEU A 404 -10.32 2.25 10.64
CA LEU A 404 -11.75 2.46 10.82
C LEU A 404 -12.55 1.18 10.60
N LYS A 405 -12.22 0.42 9.54
CA LYS A 405 -12.89 -0.85 9.23
C LYS A 405 -12.71 -1.86 10.36
N ARG A 406 -11.47 -2.07 10.81
CA ARG A 406 -11.19 -3.06 11.87
C ARG A 406 -11.70 -2.61 13.25
N TYR A 407 -11.62 -1.32 13.58
CA TYR A 407 -12.20 -0.80 14.82
C TYR A 407 -13.72 -0.99 14.85
N ASN A 408 -14.42 -0.72 13.74
CA ASN A 408 -15.84 -0.95 13.64
C ASN A 408 -16.21 -2.44 13.67
N ARG A 409 -15.42 -3.32 13.04
CA ARG A 409 -15.55 -4.77 13.19
C ARG A 409 -15.46 -5.18 14.67
N ASP A 410 -14.57 -4.56 15.42
CA ASP A 410 -14.30 -4.86 16.84
C ASP A 410 -15.21 -4.09 17.80
N GLY A 411 -16.25 -3.39 17.29
CA GLY A 411 -17.32 -2.78 18.09
C GLY A 411 -17.11 -1.31 18.48
N ALA A 412 -16.16 -0.59 17.86
CA ALA A 412 -15.93 0.83 18.17
C ALA A 412 -17.09 1.76 17.76
N ASN A 413 -17.98 1.33 16.87
CA ASN A 413 -19.17 2.04 16.43
C ASN A 413 -18.89 3.48 15.90
N ILE A 414 -17.81 3.65 15.16
CA ILE A 414 -17.40 4.94 14.58
C ILE A 414 -18.26 5.23 13.35
N THR A 415 -19.05 6.29 13.39
CA THR A 415 -19.76 6.84 12.24
C THR A 415 -18.95 7.98 11.65
N LEU A 416 -18.70 7.95 10.35
CA LEU A 416 -18.07 9.06 9.64
C LEU A 416 -19.12 10.04 9.12
N THR A 417 -18.80 11.33 9.17
CA THR A 417 -19.68 12.41 8.69
C THR A 417 -18.90 13.43 7.90
N LYS A 418 -19.42 13.82 6.74
CA LYS A 418 -18.91 14.94 5.93
C LYS A 418 -20.05 15.83 5.49
N THR A 419 -19.86 17.14 5.57
CA THR A 419 -20.84 18.13 5.09
C THR A 419 -20.24 18.84 3.88
N VAL A 420 -20.98 18.88 2.78
CA VAL A 420 -20.61 19.53 1.52
C VAL A 420 -21.84 20.21 0.93
N ASN A 421 -21.70 21.47 0.52
CA ASN A 421 -22.79 22.28 -0.05
C ASN A 421 -24.06 22.24 0.82
N GLY A 422 -23.90 22.28 2.13
CA GLY A 422 -25.01 22.21 3.09
C GLY A 422 -25.66 20.84 3.24
N LYS A 423 -25.20 19.81 2.51
CA LYS A 423 -25.71 18.44 2.63
C LYS A 423 -24.74 17.59 3.47
N THR A 424 -25.30 16.90 4.47
CA THR A 424 -24.54 15.97 5.32
C THR A 424 -24.63 14.55 4.77
N TYR A 425 -23.47 13.92 4.65
CA TYR A 425 -23.29 12.52 4.26
C TYR A 425 -22.77 11.75 5.47
N THR A 426 -23.24 10.53 5.63
CA THR A 426 -22.83 9.65 6.73
C THR A 426 -22.42 8.27 6.21
N LEU A 427 -21.41 7.71 6.86
CA LEU A 427 -21.02 6.31 6.69
C LEU A 427 -21.09 5.62 8.06
N PRO A 428 -22.14 4.83 8.33
CA PRO A 428 -22.31 4.12 9.60
C PRO A 428 -21.21 3.06 9.82
N PRO A 429 -21.01 2.58 11.06
CA PRO A 429 -20.10 1.49 11.33
C PRO A 429 -20.52 0.22 10.57
N ASN A 430 -19.54 -0.50 10.04
CA ASN A 430 -19.73 -1.76 9.29
C ASN A 430 -20.63 -1.66 8.04
N ASP A 431 -20.86 -0.46 7.51
CA ASP A 431 -21.56 -0.27 6.25
C ASP A 431 -20.84 -0.95 5.09
N LEU A 432 -21.57 -1.54 4.16
CA LEU A 432 -20.98 -2.26 3.01
C LEU A 432 -20.16 -1.33 2.11
N ARG A 433 -20.41 -0.02 2.13
CA ARG A 433 -19.64 0.99 1.39
C ARG A 433 -18.18 1.16 1.88
N TYR A 434 -17.80 0.57 3.01
CA TYR A 434 -16.40 0.44 3.39
C TYR A 434 -15.59 -0.43 2.42
N ALA A 435 -16.25 -1.34 1.69
CA ALA A 435 -15.66 -1.98 0.51
C ALA A 435 -15.99 -1.13 -0.72
N VAL A 436 -15.05 -0.32 -1.19
CA VAL A 436 -15.23 0.56 -2.35
C VAL A 436 -15.66 -0.26 -3.59
N ALA A 437 -16.54 0.29 -4.45
CA ALA A 437 -16.94 -0.40 -5.66
C ALA A 437 -15.73 -0.62 -6.58
N ILE A 438 -15.66 -1.80 -7.18
CA ILE A 438 -14.70 -2.08 -8.24
C ILE A 438 -15.08 -1.22 -9.45
N PRO A 439 -14.12 -0.63 -10.19
CA PRO A 439 -14.43 0.19 -11.35
C PRO A 439 -15.34 -0.54 -12.35
N GLU A 440 -16.40 0.13 -12.81
CA GLU A 440 -17.42 -0.49 -13.67
C GLU A 440 -16.86 -1.06 -14.98
N GLU A 441 -15.84 -0.43 -15.53
CA GLU A 441 -15.16 -0.93 -16.74
C GLU A 441 -14.52 -2.30 -16.49
N ILE A 442 -13.95 -2.52 -15.28
CA ILE A 442 -13.37 -3.81 -14.89
C ILE A 442 -14.46 -4.87 -14.78
N ILE A 443 -15.61 -4.54 -14.18
CA ILE A 443 -16.76 -5.44 -14.11
C ILE A 443 -17.23 -5.83 -15.52
N LYS A 444 -17.38 -4.86 -16.40
CA LYS A 444 -17.81 -5.08 -17.79
C LYS A 444 -16.83 -5.94 -18.59
N LEU A 445 -15.52 -5.73 -18.41
CA LEU A 445 -14.49 -6.44 -19.16
C LEU A 445 -14.22 -7.85 -18.62
N SER A 446 -14.28 -8.04 -17.32
CA SER A 446 -13.88 -9.31 -16.67
C SER A 446 -15.06 -10.20 -16.28
N GLY A 447 -16.26 -9.64 -16.13
CA GLY A 447 -17.43 -10.34 -15.61
C GLY A 447 -17.35 -10.70 -14.12
N ILE A 448 -16.37 -10.17 -13.37
CA ILE A 448 -16.27 -10.46 -11.93
C ILE A 448 -17.42 -9.82 -11.16
N GLN A 449 -17.78 -10.41 -10.03
CA GLN A 449 -18.85 -9.92 -9.18
C GLN A 449 -18.48 -8.57 -8.54
N GLN A 450 -19.40 -7.59 -8.60
CA GLN A 450 -19.28 -6.32 -7.89
C GLN A 450 -19.48 -6.51 -6.37
N ASN A 451 -18.92 -5.60 -5.57
CA ASN A 451 -19.22 -5.53 -4.15
C ASN A 451 -20.70 -5.22 -3.92
N ILE A 452 -21.30 -5.90 -2.95
CA ILE A 452 -22.65 -5.57 -2.46
C ILE A 452 -22.59 -4.22 -1.74
N ARG A 453 -23.61 -3.37 -1.97
CA ARG A 453 -23.62 -2.00 -1.42
C ARG A 453 -25.00 -1.62 -0.92
#